data_a264d46e89466eb0eecc626cec618e35
#
_entry.id   a264d46e89466eb0eecc626cec618e35
#
_cell.length_a   1.000
_cell.length_b   1.000
_cell.length_c   1.000
_cell.angle_alpha   90.00
_cell.angle_beta   90.00
_cell.angle_gamma   90.00
#
_symmetry.space_group_name_H-M   'P 1'
#
loop_
_entity.id
_entity.type
_entity.pdbx_description
1 polymer ?
#
loop_
_entity_poly.entity_id
_entity_poly.type
_entity_poly.pdbx_seq_one_letter_code
_entity_poly.pdbx_strand_id
1 'polypeptide(L)'
;MRKFARDTDAQGLQAWFNREVPRCLRALKLFEAEGLFIGDASYLFVPDQEHYERSAVLLFDEHHRPVDPGAVDLRDKRYQWHRCYKIVSLIHVNRDLDFFLVVAACLVPGNQHECPLLYELVDGFVNAVGKGVMKVLILDRGLLDGPAIGRLKTQYHIDTVVPLKTNMDAYQDVMGLTRLKDFHWEPFVLPAPTPLELPQRAEDPVIAQRERKRQARQARSHPQPLPPAQTLLGLVRGVSSWADCPVPLTAVINREISAQGEVHDWVLTTTAPRWSAELTQTTYKLRTAIEERHRQYKCFWDITRMTACKFALVLSQVLFVLLAYTLFQGHLFLRHRPQMNRRTRPRILQRLGPTLQVVAVYYHQRFCLLLLPEFAEILLELAEDARAKLLRKMRLLKRDLYQLLENARSP
;
A
#
# COMPACT_ATOMS: atom_id res chain seq x y z
N MET A 1 -16.54 -16.28 10.40
CA MET A 1 -16.48 -15.60 9.09
C MET A 1 -17.54 -16.03 8.09
N ARG A 2 -17.70 -17.34 7.74
CA ARG A 2 -18.69 -17.81 6.73
C ARG A 2 -20.12 -17.36 7.02
N LYS A 3 -20.60 -17.44 8.26
CA LYS A 3 -21.96 -17.01 8.65
C LYS A 3 -22.10 -15.47 8.49
N PHE A 4 -21.12 -14.73 9.00
CA PHE A 4 -21.08 -13.26 8.87
C PHE A 4 -21.15 -12.80 7.40
N ALA A 5 -20.29 -13.34 6.55
CA ALA A 5 -20.24 -12.92 5.14
C ALA A 5 -21.43 -13.42 4.29
N ARG A 6 -22.12 -14.49 4.72
CA ARG A 6 -23.38 -14.92 4.10
C ARG A 6 -24.52 -13.97 4.44
N ASP A 7 -24.52 -13.46 5.67
CA ASP A 7 -25.60 -12.64 6.23
C ASP A 7 -25.31 -11.13 6.06
N THR A 8 -24.11 -10.76 5.56
CA THR A 8 -23.71 -9.37 5.34
C THR A 8 -23.72 -9.04 3.84
N ASP A 9 -24.32 -7.91 3.48
CA ASP A 9 -24.21 -7.37 2.15
C ASP A 9 -22.74 -6.95 1.87
N ALA A 10 -22.13 -7.60 0.88
CA ALA A 10 -20.73 -7.38 0.52
C ALA A 10 -20.48 -5.95 0.04
N GLN A 11 -21.44 -5.34 -0.68
CA GLN A 11 -21.34 -3.96 -1.12
C GLN A 11 -21.50 -2.99 0.06
N GLY A 12 -22.42 -3.28 0.96
CA GLY A 12 -22.57 -2.54 2.21
C GLY A 12 -21.31 -2.57 3.07
N LEU A 13 -20.61 -3.71 3.14
CA LEU A 13 -19.34 -3.82 3.85
C LEU A 13 -18.25 -2.96 3.21
N GLN A 14 -18.14 -2.95 1.88
CA GLN A 14 -17.17 -2.10 1.17
C GLN A 14 -17.51 -0.61 1.36
N ALA A 15 -18.77 -0.23 1.26
CA ALA A 15 -19.22 1.13 1.51
C ALA A 15 -18.93 1.57 2.95
N TRP A 16 -19.16 0.67 3.93
CA TRP A 16 -18.81 0.89 5.32
C TRP A 16 -17.29 1.11 5.49
N PHE A 17 -16.45 0.23 4.91
CA PHE A 17 -15.00 0.35 4.98
C PHE A 17 -14.54 1.72 4.45
N ASN A 18 -14.99 2.09 3.25
CA ASN A 18 -14.57 3.32 2.57
C ASN A 18 -15.07 4.60 3.26
N ARG A 19 -16.10 4.50 4.10
CA ARG A 19 -16.64 5.62 4.87
C ARG A 19 -16.07 5.70 6.28
N GLU A 20 -16.09 4.58 7.01
CA GLU A 20 -15.79 4.60 8.45
C GLU A 20 -14.29 4.50 8.76
N VAL A 21 -13.51 3.79 7.93
CA VAL A 21 -12.06 3.71 8.13
C VAL A 21 -11.42 5.09 8.04
N PRO A 22 -11.63 5.91 6.99
CA PRO A 22 -11.03 7.24 6.94
C PRO A 22 -11.56 8.17 8.04
N ARG A 23 -12.81 8.05 8.47
CA ARG A 23 -13.35 8.82 9.61
C ARG A 23 -12.64 8.47 10.92
N CYS A 24 -12.43 7.19 11.16
CA CYS A 24 -11.69 6.71 12.32
C CYS A 24 -10.24 7.22 12.30
N LEU A 25 -9.54 7.10 11.17
CA LEU A 25 -8.17 7.60 11.03
C LEU A 25 -8.08 9.11 11.26
N ARG A 26 -9.08 9.89 10.78
CA ARG A 26 -9.17 11.33 11.05
C ARG A 26 -9.38 11.63 12.53
N ALA A 27 -10.29 10.91 13.18
CA ALA A 27 -10.55 11.07 14.62
C ALA A 27 -9.31 10.75 15.46
N LEU A 28 -8.50 9.77 15.03
CA LEU A 28 -7.22 9.41 15.65
C LEU A 28 -6.06 10.34 15.24
N LYS A 29 -6.31 11.38 14.42
CA LYS A 29 -5.30 12.34 13.93
C LYS A 29 -4.13 11.67 13.20
N LEU A 30 -4.42 10.63 12.40
CA LEU A 30 -3.41 9.86 11.65
C LEU A 30 -3.14 10.41 10.24
N PHE A 31 -3.75 11.51 9.85
CA PHE A 31 -3.45 12.17 8.57
C PHE A 31 -2.38 13.24 8.75
N GLU A 32 -1.32 13.10 7.99
CA GLU A 32 -0.21 14.05 7.94
C GLU A 32 -0.60 15.36 7.27
N ALA A 33 0.02 16.46 7.73
CA ALA A 33 -0.30 17.81 7.23
C ALA A 33 0.02 18.00 5.73
N GLU A 34 0.97 17.27 5.19
CA GLU A 34 1.30 17.28 3.75
C GLU A 34 0.20 16.67 2.88
N GLY A 35 -0.62 15.79 3.44
CA GLY A 35 -1.77 15.19 2.77
C GLY A 35 -1.43 14.44 1.49
N LEU A 36 -0.38 13.60 1.53
CA LEU A 36 0.10 12.81 0.39
C LEU A 36 -0.67 11.48 0.29
N PHE A 37 -1.22 11.23 -0.89
CA PHE A 37 -1.97 10.00 -1.17
C PHE A 37 -1.48 9.37 -2.47
N ILE A 38 -1.54 8.04 -2.54
CA ILE A 38 -1.22 7.26 -3.73
C ILE A 38 -2.48 6.50 -4.13
N GLY A 39 -2.89 6.66 -5.39
CA GLY A 39 -3.89 5.83 -6.03
C GLY A 39 -3.23 4.76 -6.87
N ASP A 40 -3.59 3.48 -6.63
CA ASP A 40 -3.00 2.39 -7.39
C ASP A 40 -3.94 1.19 -7.47
N ALA A 41 -3.70 0.33 -8.46
CA ALA A 41 -4.43 -0.91 -8.65
C ALA A 41 -3.47 -2.10 -8.72
N SER A 42 -3.86 -3.23 -8.13
CA SER A 42 -3.01 -4.41 -8.09
C SER A 42 -3.81 -5.69 -8.31
N TYR A 43 -3.30 -6.59 -9.17
CA TYR A 43 -3.92 -7.89 -9.42
C TYR A 43 -3.80 -8.81 -8.22
N LEU A 44 -4.89 -9.48 -7.92
CA LEU A 44 -4.99 -10.51 -6.90
C LEU A 44 -5.26 -11.85 -7.59
N PHE A 45 -4.20 -12.64 -7.76
CA PHE A 45 -4.30 -13.96 -8.39
C PHE A 45 -4.95 -14.95 -7.44
N VAL A 46 -5.83 -15.78 -7.98
CA VAL A 46 -6.51 -16.87 -7.28
C VAL A 46 -6.27 -18.20 -8.03
N PRO A 47 -6.42 -19.35 -7.38
CA PRO A 47 -6.22 -20.65 -8.03
C PRO A 47 -7.11 -20.84 -9.26
N ASP A 48 -6.53 -21.31 -10.37
CA ASP A 48 -7.26 -21.51 -11.63
C ASP A 48 -8.16 -22.73 -11.61
N GLN A 49 -7.90 -23.67 -10.70
CA GLN A 49 -8.63 -24.95 -10.56
C GLN A 49 -10.01 -24.77 -9.93
N GLU A 50 -10.28 -23.64 -9.28
CA GLU A 50 -11.54 -23.35 -8.62
C GLU A 50 -12.30 -22.26 -9.34
N HIS A 51 -13.64 -22.35 -9.30
CA HIS A 51 -14.49 -21.32 -9.88
C HIS A 51 -14.72 -20.16 -8.90
N TYR A 52 -13.94 -19.11 -9.05
CA TYR A 52 -14.10 -17.89 -8.25
C TYR A 52 -15.15 -16.97 -8.90
N GLU A 53 -16.22 -16.70 -8.14
CA GLU A 53 -17.32 -15.85 -8.61
C GLU A 53 -16.83 -14.43 -8.95
N ARG A 54 -17.26 -13.90 -10.10
CA ARG A 54 -16.86 -12.58 -10.63
C ARG A 54 -15.35 -12.39 -10.87
N SER A 55 -14.54 -13.43 -10.87
CA SER A 55 -13.16 -13.30 -11.30
C SER A 55 -13.04 -13.25 -12.82
N ALA A 56 -11.98 -12.65 -13.34
CA ALA A 56 -11.63 -12.70 -14.75
C ALA A 56 -10.42 -13.61 -14.97
N VAL A 57 -10.32 -14.18 -16.20
CA VAL A 57 -9.12 -14.89 -16.64
C VAL A 57 -8.43 -14.01 -17.68
N LEU A 58 -7.18 -13.65 -17.42
CA LEU A 58 -6.37 -12.77 -18.26
C LEU A 58 -5.03 -13.44 -18.58
N LEU A 59 -4.46 -13.07 -19.72
CA LEU A 59 -3.12 -13.49 -20.13
C LEU A 59 -2.10 -12.51 -19.53
N PHE A 60 -1.04 -13.05 -18.93
CA PHE A 60 0.04 -12.27 -18.33
C PHE A 60 1.39 -12.69 -18.89
N ASP A 61 2.32 -11.73 -18.97
CA ASP A 61 3.72 -11.97 -19.25
C ASP A 61 4.47 -12.48 -18.00
N GLU A 62 5.76 -12.79 -18.15
CA GLU A 62 6.65 -13.23 -17.06
C GLU A 62 6.82 -12.19 -15.93
N HIS A 63 6.46 -10.93 -16.19
CA HIS A 63 6.47 -9.83 -15.22
C HIS A 63 5.10 -9.58 -14.58
N HIS A 64 4.13 -10.48 -14.79
CA HIS A 64 2.75 -10.34 -14.33
C HIS A 64 2.03 -9.10 -14.86
N ARG A 65 2.35 -8.66 -16.09
CA ARG A 65 1.66 -7.59 -16.79
C ARG A 65 0.60 -8.22 -17.71
N PRO A 66 -0.62 -7.67 -17.74
CA PRO A 66 -1.65 -8.19 -18.64
C PRO A 66 -1.26 -7.91 -20.10
N VAL A 67 -1.49 -8.87 -20.96
CA VAL A 67 -1.15 -8.83 -22.38
C VAL A 67 -2.39 -9.14 -23.20
N ASP A 68 -2.54 -8.44 -24.31
CA ASP A 68 -3.59 -8.76 -25.29
C ASP A 68 -3.29 -10.10 -25.96
N PRO A 69 -4.17 -11.11 -25.83
CA PRO A 69 -3.98 -12.40 -26.48
C PRO A 69 -3.83 -12.32 -27.99
N GLY A 70 -4.41 -11.31 -28.64
CA GLY A 70 -4.30 -11.07 -30.08
C GLY A 70 -2.93 -10.53 -30.53
N ALA A 71 -2.13 -10.01 -29.60
CA ALA A 71 -0.84 -9.38 -29.88
C ALA A 71 0.38 -10.30 -29.68
N VAL A 72 0.19 -11.55 -29.23
CA VAL A 72 1.28 -12.45 -28.84
C VAL A 72 1.06 -13.89 -29.34
N ASP A 73 2.16 -14.66 -29.47
CA ASP A 73 2.07 -16.10 -29.71
C ASP A 73 1.72 -16.83 -28.41
N LEU A 74 0.52 -17.38 -28.35
CA LEU A 74 0.01 -18.14 -27.18
C LEU A 74 0.76 -19.45 -26.90
N ARG A 75 1.64 -19.91 -27.81
CA ARG A 75 2.50 -21.08 -27.61
C ARG A 75 3.76 -20.74 -26.81
N ASP A 76 4.07 -19.46 -26.71
CA ASP A 76 5.22 -18.99 -25.94
C ASP A 76 4.94 -19.12 -24.45
N LYS A 77 5.75 -19.94 -23.78
CA LYS A 77 5.64 -20.23 -22.33
C LYS A 77 5.86 -19.03 -21.42
N ARG A 78 6.31 -17.89 -21.96
CA ARG A 78 6.41 -16.63 -21.21
C ARG A 78 5.05 -16.06 -20.86
N TYR A 79 4.00 -16.44 -21.61
CA TYR A 79 2.64 -15.98 -21.38
C TYR A 79 1.82 -17.05 -20.69
N GLN A 80 1.15 -16.66 -19.58
CA GLN A 80 0.35 -17.59 -18.79
C GLN A 80 -1.03 -16.98 -18.49
N TRP A 81 -2.08 -17.81 -18.61
CA TRP A 81 -3.40 -17.44 -18.19
C TRP A 81 -3.52 -17.53 -16.68
N HIS A 82 -4.02 -16.46 -16.05
CA HIS A 82 -4.28 -16.42 -14.63
C HIS A 82 -5.66 -15.91 -14.33
N ARG A 83 -6.31 -16.58 -13.39
CA ARG A 83 -7.57 -16.11 -12.81
C ARG A 83 -7.30 -15.05 -11.76
N CYS A 84 -7.99 -13.89 -11.85
CA CYS A 84 -7.66 -12.77 -10.97
C CYS A 84 -8.84 -11.85 -10.68
N TYR A 85 -8.72 -11.18 -9.59
CA TYR A 85 -9.39 -9.92 -9.26
C TYR A 85 -8.39 -8.75 -9.37
N LYS A 86 -8.91 -7.54 -9.23
CA LYS A 86 -8.11 -6.32 -9.11
C LYS A 86 -8.54 -5.57 -7.85
N ILE A 87 -7.58 -5.20 -7.00
CA ILE A 87 -7.79 -4.31 -5.87
C ILE A 87 -7.39 -2.92 -6.32
N VAL A 88 -8.33 -1.98 -6.33
CA VAL A 88 -8.06 -0.55 -6.50
C VAL A 88 -8.04 0.05 -5.11
N SER A 89 -7.01 0.81 -4.79
CA SER A 89 -6.79 1.32 -3.43
C SER A 89 -6.31 2.76 -3.41
N LEU A 90 -6.73 3.49 -2.38
CA LEU A 90 -6.27 4.81 -2.03
C LEU A 90 -5.50 4.72 -0.72
N ILE A 91 -4.25 5.15 -0.72
CA ILE A 91 -3.32 4.94 0.39
C ILE A 91 -2.71 6.27 0.81
N HIS A 92 -2.79 6.61 2.09
CA HIS A 92 -2.11 7.76 2.68
C HIS A 92 -0.69 7.39 3.12
N VAL A 93 0.26 8.26 2.81
CA VAL A 93 1.70 8.09 3.10
C VAL A 93 2.31 9.41 3.54
N ASN A 94 3.50 9.37 4.14
CA ASN A 94 4.39 10.53 4.29
C ASN A 94 5.64 10.37 3.41
N ARG A 95 6.47 11.42 3.32
CA ARG A 95 7.69 11.40 2.48
C ARG A 95 8.70 10.37 2.92
N ASP A 96 8.80 10.10 4.22
CA ASP A 96 9.73 9.13 4.80
C ASP A 96 9.24 7.69 4.67
N LEU A 97 8.00 7.50 4.16
CA LEU A 97 7.36 6.19 4.01
C LEU A 97 7.28 5.39 5.32
N ASP A 98 7.09 6.11 6.43
CA ASP A 98 7.02 5.53 7.76
C ASP A 98 5.75 4.70 7.98
N PHE A 99 4.68 5.03 7.25
CA PHE A 99 3.40 4.33 7.32
C PHE A 99 2.70 4.30 5.96
N PHE A 100 1.74 3.37 5.85
CA PHE A 100 0.88 3.19 4.66
C PHE A 100 -0.53 2.88 5.14
N LEU A 101 -1.40 3.87 5.14
CA LEU A 101 -2.78 3.71 5.60
C LEU A 101 -3.70 3.53 4.39
N VAL A 102 -4.26 2.34 4.21
CA VAL A 102 -5.28 2.10 3.19
C VAL A 102 -6.57 2.74 3.65
N VAL A 103 -6.95 3.84 3.03
CA VAL A 103 -8.10 4.67 3.44
C VAL A 103 -9.38 4.34 2.68
N ALA A 104 -9.24 3.82 1.46
CA ALA A 104 -10.36 3.31 0.67
C ALA A 104 -9.88 2.21 -0.27
N ALA A 105 -10.74 1.25 -0.57
CA ALA A 105 -10.45 0.18 -1.51
C ALA A 105 -11.72 -0.38 -2.14
N CYS A 106 -11.60 -0.91 -3.36
CA CYS A 106 -12.61 -1.77 -3.96
C CYS A 106 -11.97 -3.00 -4.60
N LEU A 107 -12.73 -4.10 -4.61
CA LEU A 107 -12.36 -5.34 -5.27
C LEU A 107 -13.27 -5.53 -6.49
N VAL A 108 -12.66 -5.74 -7.65
CA VAL A 108 -13.37 -5.89 -8.92
C VAL A 108 -12.82 -7.04 -9.74
N PRO A 109 -13.52 -7.53 -10.78
CA PRO A 109 -12.96 -8.45 -11.76
C PRO A 109 -11.64 -7.93 -12.35
N GLY A 110 -10.69 -8.81 -12.63
CA GLY A 110 -9.37 -8.42 -13.13
C GLY A 110 -9.37 -7.61 -14.42
N ASN A 111 -10.39 -7.81 -15.27
CA ASN A 111 -10.56 -7.11 -16.55
C ASN A 111 -11.28 -5.76 -16.43
N GLN A 112 -11.77 -5.39 -15.27
CA GLN A 112 -12.44 -4.09 -15.10
C GLN A 112 -11.41 -2.96 -15.09
N HIS A 113 -11.75 -1.85 -15.78
CA HIS A 113 -10.90 -0.66 -15.81
C HIS A 113 -10.89 0.03 -14.45
N GLU A 114 -9.69 0.30 -13.92
CA GLU A 114 -9.48 0.84 -12.58
C GLU A 114 -9.66 2.35 -12.47
N CYS A 115 -9.49 3.09 -13.57
CA CYS A 115 -9.42 4.55 -13.53
C CYS A 115 -10.70 5.21 -12.97
N PRO A 116 -11.92 4.92 -13.47
CA PRO A 116 -13.14 5.49 -12.90
C PRO A 116 -13.33 5.15 -11.43
N LEU A 117 -13.02 3.90 -11.07
CA LEU A 117 -13.19 3.40 -9.69
C LEU A 117 -12.30 4.13 -8.70
N LEU A 118 -11.07 4.46 -9.10
CA LEU A 118 -10.18 5.23 -8.23
C LEU A 118 -10.74 6.63 -7.94
N TYR A 119 -11.24 7.31 -8.95
CA TYR A 119 -11.83 8.65 -8.75
C TYR A 119 -13.11 8.60 -7.91
N GLU A 120 -13.91 7.55 -8.02
CA GLU A 120 -15.04 7.29 -7.12
C GLU A 120 -14.56 7.10 -5.66
N LEU A 121 -13.46 6.36 -5.45
CA LEU A 121 -12.86 6.21 -4.11
C LEU A 121 -12.36 7.55 -3.56
N VAL A 122 -11.78 8.41 -4.40
CA VAL A 122 -11.35 9.76 -3.99
C VAL A 122 -12.54 10.62 -3.60
N ASP A 123 -13.60 10.62 -4.40
CA ASP A 123 -14.84 11.35 -4.09
C ASP A 123 -15.46 10.87 -2.77
N GLY A 124 -15.54 9.54 -2.59
CA GLY A 124 -16.01 8.93 -1.34
C GLY A 124 -15.16 9.31 -0.14
N PHE A 125 -13.82 9.34 -0.30
CA PHE A 125 -12.90 9.78 0.74
C PHE A 125 -13.11 11.25 1.12
N VAL A 126 -13.16 12.14 0.13
CA VAL A 126 -13.41 13.59 0.38
C VAL A 126 -14.76 13.80 1.06
N ASN A 127 -15.80 13.07 0.67
CA ASN A 127 -17.11 13.11 1.32
C ASN A 127 -17.07 12.59 2.77
N ALA A 128 -16.24 11.60 3.06
CA ALA A 128 -16.13 11.03 4.40
C ALA A 128 -15.35 11.91 5.38
N VAL A 129 -14.25 12.55 4.93
CA VAL A 129 -13.34 13.29 5.82
C VAL A 129 -13.26 14.81 5.52
N GLY A 130 -13.92 15.29 4.46
CA GLY A 130 -13.89 16.68 4.06
C GLY A 130 -12.67 17.06 3.21
N LYS A 131 -12.76 18.27 2.61
CA LYS A 131 -11.68 18.86 1.81
C LYS A 131 -10.46 19.22 2.67
N GLY A 132 -9.27 19.27 2.07
CA GLY A 132 -8.04 19.72 2.71
C GLY A 132 -7.25 18.63 3.45
N VAL A 133 -7.82 17.43 3.66
CA VAL A 133 -7.07 16.27 4.21
C VAL A 133 -6.16 15.71 3.12
N MET A 134 -6.70 15.41 1.95
CA MET A 134 -5.89 15.09 0.77
C MET A 134 -5.49 16.39 0.09
N LYS A 135 -4.19 16.60 -0.12
CA LYS A 135 -3.64 17.75 -0.83
C LYS A 135 -2.94 17.35 -2.12
N VAL A 136 -2.37 16.16 -2.15
CA VAL A 136 -1.66 15.63 -3.30
C VAL A 136 -2.06 14.19 -3.55
N LEU A 137 -2.42 13.87 -4.79
CA LEU A 137 -2.71 12.51 -5.27
C LEU A 137 -1.68 12.10 -6.31
N ILE A 138 -0.95 11.04 -6.03
CA ILE A 138 0.07 10.45 -6.89
C ILE A 138 -0.55 9.27 -7.63
N LEU A 139 -0.45 9.28 -8.95
CA LEU A 139 -1.12 8.32 -9.83
C LEU A 139 -0.15 7.62 -10.76
N ASP A 140 -0.52 6.41 -11.20
CA ASP A 140 0.14 5.76 -12.32
C ASP A 140 -0.41 6.24 -13.67
N ARG A 141 0.37 5.98 -14.72
CA ARG A 141 0.02 6.26 -16.13
C ARG A 141 -1.32 5.64 -16.57
N GLY A 142 -1.71 4.51 -15.99
CA GLY A 142 -3.00 3.86 -16.24
C GLY A 142 -4.22 4.64 -15.73
N LEU A 143 -4.00 5.61 -14.85
CA LEU A 143 -5.04 6.38 -14.15
C LEU A 143 -5.19 7.81 -14.68
N LEU A 144 -4.72 8.07 -15.90
CA LEU A 144 -4.87 9.36 -16.59
C LEU A 144 -6.33 9.58 -16.99
N ASP A 145 -6.92 10.65 -16.45
CA ASP A 145 -8.28 11.15 -16.77
C ASP A 145 -8.27 12.67 -16.61
N GLY A 146 -8.23 13.39 -17.75
CA GLY A 146 -8.12 14.85 -17.78
C GLY A 146 -9.26 15.57 -17.05
N PRO A 147 -10.53 15.25 -17.36
CA PRO A 147 -11.68 15.82 -16.66
C PRO A 147 -11.64 15.58 -15.14
N ALA A 148 -11.30 14.36 -14.71
CA ALA A 148 -11.23 14.04 -13.29
C ALA A 148 -10.08 14.79 -12.60
N ILE A 149 -8.89 14.87 -13.20
CA ILE A 149 -7.75 15.66 -12.69
C ILE A 149 -8.12 17.13 -12.55
N GLY A 150 -8.78 17.70 -13.57
CA GLY A 150 -9.26 19.08 -13.52
C GLY A 150 -10.27 19.31 -12.40
N ARG A 151 -11.21 18.39 -12.20
CA ARG A 151 -12.19 18.42 -11.12
C ARG A 151 -11.51 18.33 -9.74
N LEU A 152 -10.55 17.44 -9.54
CA LEU A 152 -9.79 17.34 -8.29
C LEU A 152 -9.14 18.70 -7.95
N LYS A 153 -8.50 19.34 -8.92
CA LYS A 153 -7.86 20.64 -8.72
C LYS A 153 -8.85 21.75 -8.40
N THR A 154 -9.91 21.89 -9.20
CA THR A 154 -10.83 23.02 -9.11
C THR A 154 -11.83 22.89 -7.95
N GLN A 155 -12.35 21.68 -7.70
CA GLN A 155 -13.40 21.47 -6.70
C GLN A 155 -12.85 21.11 -5.32
N TYR A 156 -11.78 20.31 -5.27
CA TYR A 156 -11.25 19.77 -4.00
C TYR A 156 -9.92 20.39 -3.58
N HIS A 157 -9.28 21.17 -4.48
CA HIS A 157 -7.94 21.74 -4.28
C HIS A 157 -6.86 20.66 -4.05
N ILE A 158 -7.03 19.54 -4.72
CA ILE A 158 -6.08 18.42 -4.70
C ILE A 158 -5.17 18.57 -5.92
N ASP A 159 -3.87 18.63 -5.68
CA ASP A 159 -2.87 18.53 -6.74
C ASP A 159 -2.62 17.08 -7.13
N THR A 160 -2.35 16.85 -8.42
CA THR A 160 -2.04 15.51 -8.93
C THR A 160 -0.61 15.45 -9.42
N VAL A 161 0.00 14.25 -9.31
CA VAL A 161 1.29 13.95 -9.94
C VAL A 161 1.11 12.64 -10.73
N VAL A 162 1.28 12.70 -12.05
CA VAL A 162 1.01 11.56 -12.94
C VAL A 162 1.91 11.61 -14.18
N PRO A 163 2.45 10.46 -14.66
CA PRO A 163 3.22 10.42 -15.90
C PRO A 163 2.31 10.46 -17.13
N LEU A 164 2.73 11.20 -18.16
CA LEU A 164 2.05 11.23 -19.46
C LEU A 164 2.35 9.96 -20.27
N LYS A 165 1.41 9.62 -21.17
CA LYS A 165 1.65 8.61 -22.19
C LYS A 165 2.35 9.25 -23.38
N THR A 166 3.23 8.52 -24.02
CA THR A 166 4.04 9.00 -25.15
C THR A 166 3.22 9.41 -26.38
N ASN A 167 2.02 8.86 -26.51
CA ASN A 167 1.09 9.15 -27.61
C ASN A 167 0.17 10.36 -27.36
N MET A 168 0.34 11.10 -26.25
CA MET A 168 -0.45 12.29 -25.94
C MET A 168 0.18 13.55 -26.57
N ASP A 169 -0.66 14.46 -27.08
CA ASP A 169 -0.20 15.74 -27.65
C ASP A 169 0.62 16.54 -26.61
N ALA A 170 0.17 16.61 -25.38
CA ALA A 170 0.91 17.27 -24.30
C ALA A 170 2.31 16.68 -24.07
N TYR A 171 2.50 15.36 -24.25
CA TYR A 171 3.82 14.74 -24.21
C TYR A 171 4.68 15.21 -25.38
N GLN A 172 4.14 15.17 -26.62
CA GLN A 172 4.87 15.53 -27.82
C GLN A 172 5.29 17.02 -27.82
N ASP A 173 4.40 17.91 -27.37
CA ASP A 173 4.67 19.34 -27.29
C ASP A 173 5.78 19.63 -26.28
N VAL A 174 5.69 19.04 -25.08
CA VAL A 174 6.71 19.17 -24.05
C VAL A 174 8.06 18.66 -24.53
N MET A 175 8.08 17.50 -25.21
CA MET A 175 9.31 16.95 -25.80
C MET A 175 9.83 17.81 -26.96
N GLY A 176 8.95 18.45 -27.72
CA GLY A 176 9.31 19.42 -28.76
C GLY A 176 10.11 20.60 -28.20
N LEU A 177 9.70 21.12 -27.03
CA LEU A 177 10.41 22.24 -26.36
C LEU A 177 11.83 21.87 -25.91
N THR A 178 12.12 20.62 -25.62
CA THR A 178 13.49 20.20 -25.25
C THR A 178 14.52 20.36 -26.35
N ARG A 179 14.09 20.60 -27.60
CA ARG A 179 14.95 20.84 -28.77
C ARG A 179 15.43 22.30 -28.90
N LEU A 180 14.83 23.20 -28.12
CA LEU A 180 15.24 24.59 -28.10
C LEU A 180 16.65 24.72 -27.51
N LYS A 181 17.47 25.57 -28.10
CA LYS A 181 18.88 25.79 -27.66
C LYS A 181 18.98 26.27 -26.20
N ASP A 182 17.99 27.03 -25.76
CA ASP A 182 17.97 27.64 -24.42
C ASP A 182 17.18 26.78 -23.42
N PHE A 183 16.84 25.51 -23.75
CA PHE A 183 16.15 24.64 -22.83
C PHE A 183 17.06 24.27 -21.67
N HIS A 184 16.61 24.59 -20.44
CA HIS A 184 17.41 24.39 -19.23
C HIS A 184 17.23 23.01 -18.65
N TRP A 185 18.33 22.29 -18.42
CA TRP A 185 18.39 21.00 -17.77
C TRP A 185 19.11 21.13 -16.42
N GLU A 186 18.48 20.63 -15.36
CA GLU A 186 19.04 20.56 -14.02
C GLU A 186 19.51 19.14 -13.73
N PRO A 187 20.74 18.92 -13.25
CA PRO A 187 21.17 17.60 -12.82
C PRO A 187 20.39 17.16 -11.58
N PHE A 188 19.96 15.91 -11.57
CA PHE A 188 19.21 15.33 -10.46
C PHE A 188 19.93 14.11 -9.90
N VAL A 189 20.29 14.19 -8.63
CA VAL A 189 20.85 13.07 -7.89
C VAL A 189 19.75 12.45 -7.06
N LEU A 190 19.45 11.19 -7.36
CA LEU A 190 18.53 10.41 -6.53
C LEU A 190 19.07 10.32 -5.10
N PRO A 191 18.29 10.69 -4.09
CA PRO A 191 18.64 10.33 -2.72
C PRO A 191 18.86 8.81 -2.67
N ALA A 192 20.02 8.41 -2.13
CA ALA A 192 20.32 7.00 -1.97
C ALA A 192 19.18 6.33 -1.19
N PRO A 193 18.69 5.15 -1.61
CA PRO A 193 17.68 4.43 -0.86
C PRO A 193 18.22 4.22 0.56
N THR A 194 17.46 4.64 1.57
CA THR A 194 17.83 4.41 2.96
C THR A 194 18.04 2.90 3.13
N PRO A 195 19.25 2.45 3.51
CA PRO A 195 19.51 1.04 3.63
C PRO A 195 18.47 0.41 4.56
N LEU A 196 17.84 -0.68 4.12
CA LEU A 196 17.05 -1.51 5.03
C LEU A 196 18.02 -1.97 6.13
N GLU A 197 17.90 -1.39 7.31
CA GLU A 197 18.63 -1.90 8.48
C GLU A 197 18.17 -3.33 8.71
N LEU A 198 18.93 -4.27 8.19
CA LEU A 198 18.81 -5.67 8.56
C LEU A 198 19.21 -5.76 10.03
N PRO A 199 18.34 -6.22 10.94
CA PRO A 199 18.72 -6.35 12.33
C PRO A 199 19.92 -7.29 12.44
N GLN A 200 20.98 -6.83 13.09
CA GLN A 200 22.20 -7.59 13.40
C GLN A 200 21.99 -8.69 14.47
N ARG A 201 20.85 -9.30 14.53
CA ARG A 201 20.68 -10.48 15.39
C ARG A 201 21.09 -11.72 14.60
N ALA A 202 21.83 -12.61 15.24
CA ALA A 202 22.16 -13.93 14.74
C ALA A 202 20.91 -14.56 14.13
N GLU A 203 20.80 -14.49 12.81
CA GLU A 203 19.73 -15.13 12.06
C GLU A 203 20.03 -16.63 12.13
N ASP A 204 18.99 -17.43 12.31
CA ASP A 204 19.12 -18.86 12.07
C ASP A 204 19.83 -19.06 10.73
N PRO A 205 21.03 -19.66 10.71
CA PRO A 205 21.86 -19.75 9.51
C PRO A 205 21.15 -20.46 8.35
N VAL A 206 20.20 -21.33 8.66
CA VAL A 206 19.39 -22.05 7.65
C VAL A 206 18.38 -21.10 6.99
N ILE A 207 17.74 -20.22 7.76
CA ILE A 207 16.79 -19.23 7.24
C ILE A 207 17.54 -18.18 6.41
N ALA A 208 18.65 -17.67 6.91
CA ALA A 208 19.50 -16.71 6.20
C ALA A 208 20.02 -17.29 4.87
N GLN A 209 20.43 -18.56 4.85
CA GLN A 209 20.88 -19.20 3.62
C GLN A 209 19.73 -19.41 2.60
N ARG A 210 18.52 -19.75 3.07
CA ARG A 210 17.33 -19.87 2.19
C ARG A 210 16.94 -18.51 1.59
N GLU A 211 16.95 -17.46 2.39
CA GLU A 211 16.66 -16.10 1.91
C GLU A 211 17.70 -15.61 0.90
N ARG A 212 19.00 -15.82 1.16
CA ARG A 212 20.09 -15.53 0.20
C ARG A 212 19.94 -16.29 -1.12
N LYS A 213 19.62 -17.58 -1.06
CA LYS A 213 19.35 -18.39 -2.27
C LYS A 213 18.13 -17.91 -3.04
N ARG A 214 17.07 -17.48 -2.34
CA ARG A 214 15.86 -16.91 -2.94
C ARG A 214 16.16 -15.57 -3.60
N GLN A 215 16.87 -14.68 -2.91
CA GLN A 215 17.27 -13.37 -3.46
C GLN A 215 18.20 -13.54 -4.67
N ALA A 216 19.16 -14.45 -4.61
CA ALA A 216 20.04 -14.77 -5.75
C ALA A 216 19.28 -15.36 -6.95
N ARG A 217 18.24 -16.17 -6.72
CA ARG A 217 17.35 -16.66 -7.79
C ARG A 217 16.52 -15.53 -8.39
N GLN A 218 15.93 -14.68 -7.55
CA GLN A 218 15.17 -13.51 -8.00
C GLN A 218 16.04 -12.52 -8.78
N ALA A 219 17.25 -12.24 -8.33
CA ALA A 219 18.17 -11.37 -9.04
C ALA A 219 18.62 -11.95 -10.41
N ARG A 220 18.69 -13.28 -10.54
CA ARG A 220 19.01 -13.94 -11.82
C ARG A 220 17.83 -14.00 -12.78
N SER A 221 16.60 -14.19 -12.25
CA SER A 221 15.39 -14.27 -13.07
C SER A 221 14.82 -12.91 -13.44
N HIS A 222 15.13 -11.87 -12.68
CA HIS A 222 14.65 -10.50 -12.90
C HIS A 222 15.83 -9.54 -12.66
N PRO A 223 16.72 -9.36 -13.63
CA PRO A 223 17.75 -8.35 -13.53
C PRO A 223 17.06 -7.00 -13.39
N GLN A 224 17.24 -6.36 -12.22
CA GLN A 224 16.79 -4.98 -12.07
C GLN A 224 17.55 -4.12 -13.08
N PRO A 225 16.87 -3.25 -13.84
CA PRO A 225 17.57 -2.33 -14.71
C PRO A 225 18.58 -1.56 -13.87
N LEU A 226 19.80 -1.45 -14.40
CA LEU A 226 20.84 -0.66 -13.75
C LEU A 226 20.34 0.78 -13.58
N PRO A 227 20.60 1.41 -12.44
CA PRO A 227 20.24 2.81 -12.27
C PRO A 227 20.95 3.65 -13.36
N PRO A 228 20.29 4.71 -13.87
CA PRO A 228 20.91 5.59 -14.85
C PRO A 228 22.21 6.17 -14.29
N ALA A 229 23.21 6.33 -15.14
CA ALA A 229 24.48 6.96 -14.76
C ALA A 229 24.29 8.45 -14.44
N GLN A 230 23.35 9.09 -15.15
CA GLN A 230 22.97 10.48 -14.95
C GLN A 230 21.48 10.65 -15.17
N THR A 231 20.85 11.49 -14.34
CA THR A 231 19.46 11.95 -14.56
C THR A 231 19.46 13.46 -14.65
N LEU A 232 18.79 13.99 -15.67
CA LEU A 232 18.57 15.42 -15.86
C LEU A 232 17.05 15.69 -15.77
N LEU A 233 16.68 16.81 -15.16
CA LEU A 233 15.30 17.28 -15.11
C LEU A 233 15.13 18.55 -15.93
N GLY A 234 14.09 18.57 -16.76
CA GLY A 234 13.63 19.78 -17.45
C GLY A 234 12.26 20.19 -16.91
N LEU A 235 11.98 21.48 -16.84
CA LEU A 235 10.71 22.01 -16.31
C LEU A 235 10.00 22.87 -17.36
N VAL A 236 8.75 22.54 -17.66
CA VAL A 236 7.86 23.31 -18.53
C VAL A 236 6.57 23.63 -17.78
N ARG A 237 6.22 24.92 -17.69
CA ARG A 237 5.02 25.40 -16.98
C ARG A 237 3.92 25.79 -17.97
N GLY A 238 2.67 25.70 -17.52
CA GLY A 238 1.53 26.17 -18.29
C GLY A 238 1.18 25.31 -19.51
N VAL A 239 1.47 24.00 -19.44
CA VAL A 239 1.11 23.06 -20.51
C VAL A 239 -0.40 22.93 -20.57
N SER A 240 -1.01 23.27 -21.70
CA SER A 240 -2.47 23.25 -21.95
C SER A 240 -2.86 22.42 -23.18
N SER A 241 -1.92 21.76 -23.80
CA SER A 241 -2.14 20.94 -25.01
C SER A 241 -2.81 19.58 -24.72
N TRP A 242 -3.13 19.25 -23.49
CA TRP A 242 -4.05 18.15 -23.19
C TRP A 242 -5.48 18.67 -23.17
N ALA A 243 -6.17 18.54 -24.32
CA ALA A 243 -7.50 19.13 -24.52
C ALA A 243 -8.55 18.69 -23.49
N ASP A 244 -8.47 17.44 -23.01
CA ASP A 244 -9.42 16.92 -22.01
C ASP A 244 -9.17 17.43 -20.58
N CYS A 245 -8.01 18.06 -20.33
CA CYS A 245 -7.69 18.56 -18.99
C CYS A 245 -7.95 20.06 -18.90
N PRO A 246 -8.96 20.50 -18.12
CA PRO A 246 -9.39 21.91 -18.10
C PRO A 246 -8.47 22.84 -17.30
N VAL A 247 -7.36 22.32 -16.75
CA VAL A 247 -6.41 23.11 -15.95
C VAL A 247 -5.01 23.01 -16.55
N PRO A 248 -4.22 24.10 -16.53
CA PRO A 248 -2.85 24.06 -17.02
C PRO A 248 -1.99 23.18 -16.12
N LEU A 249 -1.07 22.45 -16.74
CA LEU A 249 -0.16 21.53 -16.07
C LEU A 249 1.26 22.10 -16.01
N THR A 250 2.02 21.66 -15.02
CA THR A 250 3.47 21.77 -15.01
C THR A 250 4.03 20.41 -15.38
N ALA A 251 4.85 20.35 -16.42
CA ALA A 251 5.52 19.13 -16.89
C ALA A 251 6.96 19.09 -16.42
N VAL A 252 7.41 17.93 -15.98
CA VAL A 252 8.78 17.63 -15.60
C VAL A 252 9.30 16.54 -16.52
N ILE A 253 10.25 16.88 -17.36
CA ILE A 253 10.91 15.93 -18.25
C ILE A 253 12.04 15.27 -17.48
N ASN A 254 12.02 13.95 -17.43
CA ASN A 254 13.09 13.16 -16.84
C ASN A 254 13.90 12.55 -17.97
N ARG A 255 15.16 12.95 -18.06
CA ARG A 255 16.13 12.39 -19.00
C ARG A 255 17.09 11.50 -18.24
N GLU A 256 16.98 10.21 -18.47
CA GLU A 256 17.85 9.19 -17.88
C GLU A 256 18.88 8.75 -18.91
N ILE A 257 20.15 8.86 -18.54
CA ILE A 257 21.28 8.51 -19.41
C ILE A 257 21.94 7.29 -18.81
N SER A 258 21.97 6.18 -19.55
CA SER A 258 22.63 4.95 -19.14
C SER A 258 24.16 5.09 -19.14
N ALA A 259 24.87 4.15 -18.51
CA ALA A 259 26.33 4.10 -18.55
C ALA A 259 26.88 3.91 -19.99
N GLN A 260 26.05 3.42 -20.93
CA GLN A 260 26.36 3.24 -22.34
C GLN A 260 26.02 4.49 -23.19
N GLY A 261 25.46 5.54 -22.56
CA GLY A 261 25.05 6.78 -23.24
C GLY A 261 23.68 6.71 -23.89
N GLU A 262 22.89 5.66 -23.66
CA GLU A 262 21.51 5.57 -24.12
C GLU A 262 20.65 6.56 -23.32
N VAL A 263 19.79 7.29 -24.05
CA VAL A 263 18.91 8.31 -23.47
C VAL A 263 17.47 7.78 -23.43
N HIS A 264 16.88 7.81 -22.26
CA HIS A 264 15.45 7.49 -22.05
C HIS A 264 14.74 8.70 -21.44
N ASP A 265 13.80 9.27 -22.20
CA ASP A 265 13.01 10.41 -21.79
C ASP A 265 11.60 9.99 -21.41
N TRP A 266 11.10 10.52 -20.28
CA TRP A 266 9.71 10.38 -19.85
C TRP A 266 9.24 11.63 -19.13
N VAL A 267 7.93 11.87 -19.14
CA VAL A 267 7.36 13.14 -18.67
C VAL A 267 6.39 12.89 -17.53
N LEU A 268 6.64 13.54 -16.40
CA LEU A 268 5.68 13.71 -15.30
C LEU A 268 4.90 15.00 -15.48
N THR A 269 3.66 15.01 -15.02
CA THR A 269 2.87 16.24 -14.90
C THR A 269 2.32 16.41 -13.50
N THR A 270 2.14 17.68 -13.11
CA THR A 270 1.46 18.06 -11.89
C THR A 270 0.55 19.26 -12.13
N THR A 271 -0.56 19.32 -11.40
CA THR A 271 -1.44 20.49 -11.34
C THR A 271 -0.95 21.54 -10.33
N ALA A 272 0.17 21.30 -9.63
CA ALA A 272 0.79 22.25 -8.72
C ALA A 272 1.68 23.24 -9.49
N PRO A 273 1.26 24.50 -9.71
CA PRO A 273 1.95 25.39 -10.65
C PRO A 273 3.29 25.90 -10.15
N ARG A 274 3.55 25.82 -8.84
CA ARG A 274 4.76 26.35 -8.19
C ARG A 274 5.79 25.29 -7.82
N TRP A 275 5.50 24.02 -8.07
CA TRP A 275 6.45 22.97 -7.73
C TRP A 275 7.69 23.02 -8.63
N SER A 276 8.84 22.69 -8.05
CA SER A 276 10.08 22.47 -8.78
C SER A 276 10.07 21.09 -9.46
N ALA A 277 10.97 20.91 -10.41
CA ALA A 277 11.18 19.62 -11.06
C ALA A 277 11.58 18.55 -10.03
N GLU A 278 12.51 18.88 -9.13
CA GLU A 278 12.98 17.99 -8.06
C GLU A 278 11.85 17.58 -7.11
N LEU A 279 11.01 18.53 -6.64
CA LEU A 279 9.90 18.23 -5.74
C LEU A 279 8.88 17.32 -6.41
N THR A 280 8.56 17.56 -7.68
CA THR A 280 7.63 16.72 -8.45
C THR A 280 8.17 15.31 -8.60
N GLN A 281 9.44 15.17 -8.98
CA GLN A 281 10.11 13.90 -9.17
C GLN A 281 10.23 13.11 -7.86
N THR A 282 10.67 13.75 -6.78
CA THR A 282 10.78 13.09 -5.46
C THR A 282 9.42 12.66 -4.91
N THR A 283 8.38 13.47 -5.16
CA THR A 283 7.02 13.12 -4.78
C THR A 283 6.51 11.90 -5.57
N TYR A 284 6.73 11.85 -6.89
CA TYR A 284 6.33 10.70 -7.69
C TYR A 284 7.03 9.41 -7.27
N LYS A 285 8.27 9.48 -6.83
CA LYS A 285 9.03 8.31 -6.36
C LYS A 285 8.42 7.60 -5.16
N LEU A 286 7.61 8.28 -4.36
CA LEU A 286 6.86 7.64 -3.27
C LEU A 286 5.97 6.51 -3.80
N ARG A 287 5.54 6.58 -5.07
CA ARG A 287 4.73 5.54 -5.71
C ARG A 287 5.46 4.20 -5.79
N THR A 288 6.76 4.19 -6.05
CA THR A 288 7.51 2.93 -6.19
C THR A 288 7.47 2.09 -4.91
N ALA A 289 7.34 2.72 -3.75
CA ALA A 289 7.23 2.03 -2.48
C ALA A 289 5.90 1.27 -2.29
N ILE A 290 4.85 1.62 -3.06
CA ILE A 290 3.54 0.95 -2.97
C ILE A 290 3.62 -0.50 -3.46
N GLU A 291 4.49 -0.80 -4.43
CA GLU A 291 4.68 -2.16 -4.94
C GLU A 291 5.15 -3.11 -3.85
N GLU A 292 6.08 -2.66 -3.00
CA GLU A 292 6.50 -3.42 -1.82
C GLU A 292 5.35 -3.62 -0.82
N ARG A 293 4.43 -2.66 -0.69
CA ARG A 293 3.26 -2.77 0.19
C ARG A 293 2.22 -3.74 -0.37
N HIS A 294 1.98 -3.70 -1.67
CA HIS A 294 1.17 -4.71 -2.35
C HIS A 294 1.75 -6.11 -2.14
N ARG A 295 3.07 -6.26 -2.27
CA ARG A 295 3.77 -7.51 -1.97
C ARG A 295 3.58 -7.93 -0.51
N GLN A 296 3.65 -6.99 0.44
CA GLN A 296 3.50 -7.29 1.87
C GLN A 296 2.14 -7.92 2.18
N TYR A 297 1.02 -7.29 1.83
CA TYR A 297 -0.27 -7.87 2.16
C TYR A 297 -0.63 -9.09 1.29
N LYS A 298 -0.07 -9.21 0.07
CA LYS A 298 -0.22 -10.42 -0.75
C LYS A 298 0.53 -11.62 -0.18
N CYS A 299 1.81 -11.41 0.21
CA CYS A 299 2.70 -12.50 0.61
C CYS A 299 2.73 -12.77 2.12
N PHE A 300 2.51 -11.74 2.96
CA PHE A 300 2.70 -11.85 4.41
C PHE A 300 1.42 -11.76 5.22
N TRP A 301 0.35 -11.20 4.65
CA TRP A 301 -0.96 -11.09 5.30
C TRP A 301 -1.98 -12.07 4.73
N ASP A 302 -1.52 -13.04 3.92
CA ASP A 302 -2.31 -14.13 3.35
C ASP A 302 -3.57 -13.69 2.60
N ILE A 303 -3.56 -12.47 2.00
CA ILE A 303 -4.72 -11.96 1.26
C ILE A 303 -5.07 -12.84 0.06
N THR A 304 -4.07 -13.54 -0.51
CA THR A 304 -4.25 -14.46 -1.65
C THR A 304 -4.70 -15.85 -1.23
N ARG A 305 -4.64 -16.19 0.07
CA ARG A 305 -5.08 -17.48 0.59
C ARG A 305 -6.57 -17.46 0.84
N MET A 306 -7.34 -17.55 -0.25
CA MET A 306 -8.80 -17.51 -0.18
C MET A 306 -9.37 -18.73 0.53
N THR A 307 -10.38 -18.50 1.36
CA THR A 307 -11.09 -19.55 2.12
C THR A 307 -12.39 -19.99 1.45
N ALA A 308 -12.79 -19.30 0.38
CA ALA A 308 -14.00 -19.58 -0.38
C ALA A 308 -13.97 -18.89 -1.75
N CYS A 309 -14.81 -19.37 -2.68
CA CYS A 309 -14.90 -18.87 -4.04
C CYS A 309 -16.05 -17.88 -4.27
N LYS A 310 -16.94 -17.70 -3.31
CA LYS A 310 -18.04 -16.72 -3.36
C LYS A 310 -17.51 -15.29 -3.26
N PHE A 311 -17.91 -14.41 -4.16
CA PHE A 311 -17.39 -13.03 -4.24
C PHE A 311 -17.54 -12.27 -2.91
N ALA A 312 -18.70 -12.40 -2.24
CA ALA A 312 -18.93 -11.76 -0.93
C ALA A 312 -17.90 -12.17 0.14
N LEU A 313 -17.49 -13.45 0.15
CA LEU A 313 -16.49 -13.96 1.09
C LEU A 313 -15.07 -13.50 0.73
N VAL A 314 -14.74 -13.50 -0.57
CA VAL A 314 -13.46 -12.97 -1.08
C VAL A 314 -13.32 -11.49 -0.74
N LEU A 315 -14.35 -10.68 -1.04
CA LEU A 315 -14.38 -9.26 -0.73
C LEU A 315 -14.24 -9.02 0.79
N SER A 316 -14.98 -9.74 1.61
CA SER A 316 -14.88 -9.63 3.07
C SER A 316 -13.47 -9.95 3.56
N GLN A 317 -12.85 -11.03 3.06
CA GLN A 317 -11.48 -11.38 3.42
C GLN A 317 -10.49 -10.27 3.04
N VAL A 318 -10.59 -9.74 1.81
CA VAL A 318 -9.74 -8.65 1.33
C VAL A 318 -9.88 -7.42 2.23
N LEU A 319 -11.11 -6.97 2.50
CA LEU A 319 -11.36 -5.79 3.32
C LEU A 319 -10.87 -5.96 4.77
N PHE A 320 -11.06 -7.14 5.38
CA PHE A 320 -10.54 -7.41 6.72
C PHE A 320 -9.01 -7.45 6.79
N VAL A 321 -8.35 -7.97 5.75
CA VAL A 321 -6.87 -7.93 5.68
C VAL A 321 -6.38 -6.48 5.54
N LEU A 322 -7.00 -5.69 4.66
CA LEU A 322 -6.65 -4.27 4.49
C LEU A 322 -6.92 -3.47 5.77
N LEU A 323 -8.04 -3.74 6.46
CA LEU A 323 -8.36 -3.12 7.74
C LEU A 323 -7.31 -3.46 8.81
N ALA A 324 -7.00 -4.74 8.98
CA ALA A 324 -6.00 -5.19 9.95
C ALA A 324 -4.61 -4.61 9.65
N TYR A 325 -4.22 -4.55 8.36
CA TYR A 325 -3.00 -3.90 7.93
C TYR A 325 -2.99 -2.41 8.28
N THR A 326 -4.07 -1.69 7.98
CA THR A 326 -4.19 -0.25 8.25
C THR A 326 -4.16 0.06 9.74
N LEU A 327 -4.88 -0.69 10.55
CA LEU A 327 -4.87 -0.55 12.01
C LEU A 327 -3.48 -0.80 12.59
N PHE A 328 -2.77 -1.81 12.06
CA PHE A 328 -1.41 -2.10 12.44
C PHE A 328 -0.46 -0.94 12.08
N GLN A 329 -0.56 -0.38 10.86
CA GLN A 329 0.21 0.79 10.44
C GLN A 329 -0.07 2.01 11.33
N GLY A 330 -1.34 2.29 11.60
CA GLY A 330 -1.76 3.35 12.53
C GLY A 330 -1.19 3.16 13.93
N HIS A 331 -1.18 1.92 14.44
CA HIS A 331 -0.55 1.60 15.72
C HIS A 331 0.96 1.88 15.72
N LEU A 332 1.69 1.50 14.66
CA LEU A 332 3.12 1.77 14.55
C LEU A 332 3.41 3.28 14.51
N PHE A 333 2.58 4.03 13.79
CA PHE A 333 2.67 5.49 13.73
C PHE A 333 2.48 6.11 15.11
N LEU A 334 1.40 5.77 15.82
CA LEU A 334 1.10 6.28 17.15
C LEU A 334 2.17 5.91 18.20
N ARG A 335 2.87 4.79 18.01
CA ARG A 335 3.94 4.33 18.88
C ARG A 335 5.33 4.82 18.48
N HIS A 336 5.43 5.67 17.45
CA HIS A 336 6.69 6.17 16.89
C HIS A 336 7.69 5.04 16.58
N ARG A 337 7.21 3.98 15.89
CA ARG A 337 8.01 2.81 15.49
C ARG A 337 8.05 2.59 13.97
N PRO A 338 8.40 3.62 13.17
CA PRO A 338 8.39 3.51 11.70
C PRO A 338 9.35 2.45 11.17
N GLN A 339 10.48 2.21 11.87
CA GLN A 339 11.45 1.19 11.50
C GLN A 339 10.85 -0.23 11.41
N MET A 340 9.70 -0.48 12.02
CA MET A 340 9.01 -1.77 11.93
C MET A 340 8.30 -1.96 10.59
N ASN A 341 7.99 -0.89 9.86
CA ASN A 341 7.43 -0.96 8.52
C ASN A 341 8.38 -1.56 7.48
N ARG A 342 9.68 -1.50 7.74
CA ARG A 342 10.73 -2.05 6.88
C ARG A 342 10.92 -3.56 7.07
N ARG A 343 10.09 -4.21 7.90
CA ARG A 343 10.24 -5.62 8.28
C ARG A 343 9.14 -6.48 7.72
N THR A 344 9.45 -7.75 7.46
CA THR A 344 8.45 -8.75 7.11
C THR A 344 7.53 -9.06 8.30
N ARG A 345 6.27 -9.49 8.04
CA ARG A 345 5.30 -9.89 9.08
C ARG A 345 5.88 -10.85 10.13
N PRO A 346 6.61 -11.92 9.81
CA PRO A 346 7.17 -12.82 10.81
C PRO A 346 8.09 -12.11 11.80
N ARG A 347 8.94 -11.18 11.31
CA ARG A 347 9.84 -10.39 12.17
C ARG A 347 9.08 -9.38 13.03
N ILE A 348 8.00 -8.81 12.49
CA ILE A 348 7.10 -7.93 13.23
C ILE A 348 6.42 -8.71 14.35
N LEU A 349 5.84 -9.88 14.06
CA LEU A 349 5.14 -10.71 15.05
C LEU A 349 6.08 -11.23 16.14
N GLN A 350 7.32 -11.59 15.80
CA GLN A 350 8.35 -11.96 16.78
C GLN A 350 8.67 -10.84 17.76
N ARG A 351 8.63 -9.58 17.31
CA ARG A 351 8.88 -8.41 18.19
C ARG A 351 7.64 -7.95 18.95
N LEU A 352 6.45 -8.09 18.38
CA LEU A 352 5.18 -7.78 19.01
C LEU A 352 4.70 -8.91 19.92
N GLY A 353 5.11 -10.15 19.64
CA GLY A 353 4.71 -11.32 20.43
C GLY A 353 4.87 -11.14 21.96
N PRO A 354 5.99 -10.57 22.46
CA PRO A 354 6.14 -10.29 23.88
C PRO A 354 5.20 -9.20 24.40
N THR A 355 4.60 -8.37 23.53
CA THR A 355 3.69 -7.27 23.90
C THR A 355 2.22 -7.64 23.77
N LEU A 356 1.89 -8.74 23.10
CA LEU A 356 0.55 -9.32 23.10
C LEU A 356 0.38 -10.14 24.40
N GLN A 357 0.16 -9.43 25.50
CA GLN A 357 -0.14 -10.07 26.77
C GLN A 357 -1.61 -10.46 26.76
N VAL A 358 -1.87 -11.76 26.91
CA VAL A 358 -3.20 -12.33 27.06
C VAL A 358 -3.37 -12.76 28.51
N VAL A 359 -4.48 -12.36 29.11
CA VAL A 359 -4.86 -12.77 30.46
C VAL A 359 -5.88 -13.89 30.33
N ALA A 360 -5.54 -15.06 30.84
CA ALA A 360 -6.47 -16.16 30.97
C ALA A 360 -7.37 -15.92 32.20
N VAL A 361 -8.65 -15.81 31.97
CA VAL A 361 -9.64 -15.60 33.04
C VAL A 361 -10.52 -16.85 33.15
N TYR A 362 -10.59 -17.40 34.37
CA TYR A 362 -11.51 -18.47 34.69
C TYR A 362 -12.52 -17.97 35.74
N TYR A 363 -13.77 -17.91 35.36
CA TYR A 363 -14.84 -17.39 36.21
C TYR A 363 -16.14 -18.15 35.95
N HIS A 364 -16.85 -18.58 37.02
CA HIS A 364 -18.10 -19.34 36.93
C HIS A 364 -18.06 -20.52 35.97
N GLN A 365 -17.02 -21.36 36.06
CA GLN A 365 -16.79 -22.52 35.19
C GLN A 365 -16.61 -22.15 33.69
N ARG A 366 -16.42 -20.90 33.35
CA ARG A 366 -16.12 -20.42 32.00
C ARG A 366 -14.68 -19.95 31.91
N PHE A 367 -14.04 -20.30 30.83
CA PHE A 367 -12.70 -19.87 30.50
C PHE A 367 -12.76 -18.88 29.35
N CYS A 368 -12.09 -17.77 29.46
CA CYS A 368 -11.86 -16.86 28.36
C CYS A 368 -10.43 -16.32 28.33
N LEU A 369 -9.96 -15.93 27.16
CA LEU A 369 -8.72 -15.22 26.93
C LEU A 369 -9.05 -13.77 26.60
N LEU A 370 -8.57 -12.85 27.42
CA LEU A 370 -8.73 -11.42 27.24
C LEU A 370 -7.39 -10.80 26.84
N LEU A 371 -7.41 -9.84 25.94
CA LEU A 371 -6.24 -8.98 25.74
C LEU A 371 -5.99 -8.13 27.00
N LEU A 372 -4.73 -7.79 27.27
CA LEU A 372 -4.40 -7.00 28.44
C LEU A 372 -5.18 -5.67 28.54
N PRO A 373 -5.43 -4.93 27.43
CA PRO A 373 -6.29 -3.74 27.48
C PRO A 373 -7.72 -4.05 27.90
N GLU A 374 -8.35 -5.09 27.33
CA GLU A 374 -9.71 -5.52 27.68
C GLU A 374 -9.79 -5.91 29.17
N PHE A 375 -8.79 -6.65 29.65
CA PHE A 375 -8.70 -6.99 31.07
C PHE A 375 -8.50 -5.74 31.95
N ALA A 376 -7.73 -4.76 31.51
CA ALA A 376 -7.55 -3.49 32.21
C ALA A 376 -8.87 -2.69 32.28
N GLU A 377 -9.65 -2.63 31.19
CA GLU A 377 -10.97 -2.00 31.17
C GLU A 377 -11.92 -2.66 32.18
N ILE A 378 -12.00 -4.00 32.18
CA ILE A 378 -12.80 -4.74 33.17
C ILE A 378 -12.34 -4.44 34.60
N LEU A 379 -11.02 -4.35 34.84
CA LEU A 379 -10.50 -4.00 36.15
C LEU A 379 -10.88 -2.59 36.59
N LEU A 380 -10.96 -1.64 35.65
CA LEU A 380 -11.37 -0.27 35.96
C LEU A 380 -12.86 -0.14 36.30
N GLU A 381 -13.70 -1.00 35.72
CA GLU A 381 -15.13 -1.06 36.00
C GLU A 381 -15.46 -1.76 37.33
N LEU A 382 -14.53 -2.58 37.87
CA LEU A 382 -14.74 -3.24 39.15
C LEU A 382 -14.67 -2.28 40.31
N ALA A 383 -15.52 -2.49 41.32
CA ALA A 383 -15.41 -1.81 42.60
C ALA A 383 -14.01 -1.98 43.22
N GLU A 384 -13.53 -0.98 43.93
CA GLU A 384 -12.13 -0.90 44.42
C GLU A 384 -11.72 -2.13 45.21
N ASP A 385 -12.57 -2.61 46.11
CA ASP A 385 -12.32 -3.82 46.91
C ASP A 385 -12.20 -5.09 46.08
N ALA A 386 -13.07 -5.25 45.07
CA ALA A 386 -13.04 -6.39 44.14
C ALA A 386 -11.77 -6.36 43.32
N ARG A 387 -11.38 -5.20 42.80
CA ARG A 387 -10.15 -4.97 42.01
C ARG A 387 -8.89 -5.28 42.89
N ALA A 388 -8.81 -4.79 44.08
CA ALA A 388 -7.68 -5.04 45.00
C ALA A 388 -7.54 -6.54 45.29
N LYS A 389 -8.65 -7.23 45.55
CA LYS A 389 -8.69 -8.67 45.80
C LYS A 389 -8.23 -9.49 44.58
N LEU A 390 -8.65 -9.10 43.37
CA LEU A 390 -8.25 -9.76 42.11
C LEU A 390 -6.75 -9.56 41.84
N LEU A 391 -6.24 -8.35 41.95
CA LEU A 391 -4.83 -8.02 41.76
C LEU A 391 -3.92 -8.74 42.76
N ARG A 392 -4.36 -8.90 44.03
CA ARG A 392 -3.63 -9.67 45.04
C ARG A 392 -3.55 -11.15 44.64
N LYS A 393 -4.65 -11.77 44.14
CA LYS A 393 -4.64 -13.16 43.64
C LYS A 393 -3.71 -13.33 42.48
N MET A 394 -3.71 -12.40 41.54
CA MET A 394 -2.83 -12.44 40.36
C MET A 394 -1.34 -12.36 40.75
N ARG A 395 -0.97 -11.52 41.74
CA ARG A 395 0.41 -11.44 42.21
C ARG A 395 0.88 -12.75 42.85
N LEU A 396 0.01 -13.40 43.63
CA LEU A 396 0.31 -14.71 44.23
C LEU A 396 0.50 -15.78 43.13
N LEU A 397 -0.42 -15.87 42.19
CA LEU A 397 -0.33 -16.83 41.07
C LEU A 397 0.94 -16.60 40.23
N LYS A 398 1.28 -15.35 39.96
CA LYS A 398 2.52 -15.00 39.25
C LYS A 398 3.77 -15.50 39.98
N ARG A 399 3.85 -15.29 41.30
CA ARG A 399 4.94 -15.76 42.15
C ARG A 399 5.06 -17.29 42.08
N ASP A 400 3.95 -17.99 42.22
CA ASP A 400 3.92 -19.45 42.22
C ASP A 400 4.34 -20.03 40.87
N LEU A 401 3.92 -19.43 39.75
CA LEU A 401 4.34 -19.81 38.39
C LEU A 401 5.85 -19.57 38.18
N TYR A 402 6.44 -18.50 38.69
CA TYR A 402 7.88 -18.27 38.61
C TYR A 402 8.66 -19.31 39.39
N GLN A 403 8.23 -19.69 40.60
CA GLN A 403 8.84 -20.73 41.41
C GLN A 403 8.79 -22.11 40.69
N LEU A 404 7.66 -22.43 40.04
CA LEU A 404 7.54 -23.66 39.22
C LEU A 404 8.50 -23.66 38.04
N LEU A 405 8.67 -22.53 37.37
CA LEU A 405 9.61 -22.39 36.24
C LEU A 405 11.08 -22.47 36.67
N GLU A 406 11.43 -21.93 37.82
CA GLU A 406 12.78 -22.02 38.41
C GLU A 406 13.09 -23.48 38.80
N ASN A 407 12.13 -24.17 39.44
CA ASN A 407 12.28 -25.58 39.82
C ASN A 407 12.35 -26.50 38.60
N ALA A 408 11.69 -26.16 37.48
CA ALA A 408 11.74 -26.94 36.23
C ALA A 408 13.04 -26.70 35.43
N ARG A 409 13.83 -25.66 35.77
CA ARG A 409 15.13 -25.33 35.14
C ARG A 409 16.33 -25.82 35.93
N SER A 410 16.12 -26.33 37.11
CA SER A 410 17.18 -26.97 37.88
C SER A 410 17.30 -28.41 37.43
N PRO A 411 18.48 -28.89 36.94
CA PRO A 411 18.70 -30.27 36.46
C PRO A 411 18.54 -31.30 37.58
#